data_111b21507e96f97c70a74fd1caaaec1b
#
_entry.id   111b21507e96f97c70a74fd1caaaec1b
#
_cell.length_a   1.000
_cell.length_b   1.000
_cell.length_c   1.000
_cell.angle_alpha   90.00
_cell.angle_beta   90.00
_cell.angle_gamma   90.00
#
_symmetry.space_group_name_H-M   'P 1'
#
loop_
_entity.id
_entity.type
_entity.pdbx_description
1 polymer ?
#
loop_
_entity_poly.entity_id
_entity_poly.type
_entity_poly.pdbx_seq_one_letter_code
_entity_poly.pdbx_strand_id
1 'polypeptide(L)'
;QENMIHHIDCFVKIEDKEVSVDVKSCKKLARWHPKCQDKLIWVEWTGRSGHVGWARSKKLDYVAFEMLSKHFLMVKRQELEDFVAPLIKKNRGIRPNTGTDARDGIIYTRAKNKDELTLIKSEDLVFLPSSYLF
;
A
#
# COMPACT_ATOMS: atom_id res chain seq x y z
N GLN A 1 9.26 -17.73 -7.51
CA GLN A 1 7.96 -17.65 -8.19
C GLN A 1 6.81 -17.46 -7.22
N GLU A 2 6.80 -18.23 -6.14
CA GLU A 2 5.79 -18.06 -5.09
C GLU A 2 5.80 -16.64 -4.52
N ASN A 3 6.99 -16.07 -4.34
CA ASN A 3 7.14 -14.69 -3.85
C ASN A 3 6.53 -13.68 -4.81
N MET A 4 6.68 -13.87 -6.12
CA MET A 4 6.09 -12.98 -7.13
C MET A 4 4.56 -13.04 -7.10
N ILE A 5 3.99 -14.24 -6.96
CA ILE A 5 2.53 -14.43 -6.94
C ILE A 5 1.92 -13.82 -5.68
N HIS A 6 2.62 -13.92 -4.55
CA HIS A 6 2.09 -13.49 -3.26
C HIS A 6 2.67 -12.15 -2.78
N HIS A 7 3.49 -11.49 -3.62
CA HIS A 7 4.12 -10.19 -3.31
C HIS A 7 5.07 -10.23 -2.11
N ILE A 8 5.71 -11.37 -1.86
CA ILE A 8 6.63 -11.52 -0.72
C ILE A 8 8.05 -11.21 -1.15
N ASP A 9 8.70 -10.23 -0.50
CA ASP A 9 10.11 -9.90 -0.73
C ASP A 9 11.03 -10.63 0.23
N CYS A 10 10.63 -10.78 1.48
CA CYS A 10 11.46 -11.44 2.48
C CYS A 10 10.61 -11.98 3.64
N PHE A 11 11.27 -12.72 4.52
CA PHE A 11 10.67 -13.20 5.76
C PHE A 11 11.50 -12.63 6.92
N VAL A 12 10.82 -12.17 7.96
CA VAL A 12 11.48 -11.67 9.17
C VAL A 12 10.85 -12.31 10.39
N LYS A 13 11.57 -12.31 11.51
CA LYS A 13 11.04 -12.79 12.80
C LYS A 13 10.54 -11.62 13.61
N ILE A 14 9.28 -11.70 14.02
CA ILE A 14 8.67 -10.76 14.94
C ILE A 14 8.16 -11.59 16.12
N GLU A 15 8.69 -11.34 17.33
CA GLU A 15 8.33 -12.10 18.54
C GLU A 15 8.44 -13.63 18.31
N ASP A 16 9.58 -14.04 17.75
CA ASP A 16 9.90 -15.45 17.46
C ASP A 16 9.03 -16.11 16.38
N LYS A 17 8.15 -15.36 15.75
CA LYS A 17 7.30 -15.84 14.67
C LYS A 17 7.83 -15.32 13.33
N GLU A 18 8.01 -16.22 12.36
CA GLU A 18 8.38 -15.83 11.00
C GLU A 18 7.19 -15.25 10.27
N VAL A 19 7.35 -14.07 9.71
CA VAL A 19 6.31 -13.38 8.95
C VAL A 19 6.81 -12.99 7.56
N SER A 20 5.90 -12.98 6.59
CA SER A 20 6.19 -12.56 5.23
C SER A 20 6.03 -11.04 5.09
N VAL A 21 6.96 -10.42 4.37
CA VAL A 21 7.01 -8.95 4.22
C VAL A 21 7.20 -8.57 2.77
N ASP A 22 6.42 -7.59 2.32
CA ASP A 22 6.62 -6.87 1.07
C ASP A 22 7.24 -5.51 1.41
N VAL A 23 8.38 -5.19 0.80
CA VAL A 23 9.10 -3.94 1.06
C VAL A 23 8.78 -2.94 -0.05
N LYS A 24 8.27 -1.79 0.33
CA LYS A 24 7.90 -0.71 -0.58
C LYS A 24 8.83 0.48 -0.39
N SER A 25 9.58 0.83 -1.43
CA SER A 25 10.45 2.01 -1.39
C SER A 25 9.62 3.28 -1.38
N CYS A 26 10.21 4.35 -0.82
CA CYS A 26 9.62 5.68 -0.85
C CYS A 26 9.43 6.13 -2.31
N LYS A 27 8.27 6.65 -2.64
CA LYS A 27 7.88 6.97 -4.02
C LYS A 27 7.67 8.46 -4.21
N LYS A 28 7.85 8.91 -5.46
CA LYS A 28 7.33 10.20 -5.89
C LYS A 28 5.80 10.09 -5.94
N LEU A 29 5.13 11.18 -5.62
CA LEU A 29 3.67 11.23 -5.70
C LEU A 29 3.19 11.08 -7.15
N ALA A 30 3.90 11.73 -8.08
CA ALA A 30 3.67 11.58 -9.50
C ALA A 30 5.02 11.58 -10.22
N ARG A 31 5.05 11.03 -11.45
CA ARG A 31 6.29 10.88 -12.22
C ARG A 31 7.05 12.20 -12.40
N TRP A 32 6.33 13.32 -12.54
CA TRP A 32 6.91 14.63 -12.77
C TRP A 32 7.37 15.34 -11.48
N HIS A 33 7.06 14.83 -10.31
CA HIS A 33 7.53 15.40 -9.06
C HIS A 33 9.03 15.18 -8.91
N PRO A 34 9.79 16.19 -8.44
CA PRO A 34 11.25 16.10 -8.35
C PRO A 34 11.74 15.19 -7.22
N LYS A 35 10.94 14.99 -6.17
CA LYS A 35 11.37 14.28 -4.96
C LYS A 35 10.40 13.20 -4.55
N CYS A 36 10.92 12.16 -3.92
CA CYS A 36 10.11 11.17 -3.21
C CYS A 36 9.48 11.83 -1.97
N GLN A 37 8.35 11.30 -1.55
CA GLN A 37 7.62 11.79 -0.39
C GLN A 37 7.06 10.60 0.40
N ASP A 38 6.76 10.79 1.68
CA ASP A 38 6.25 9.73 2.54
C ASP A 38 4.95 10.10 3.28
N LYS A 39 4.30 11.18 2.87
CA LYS A 39 3.02 11.60 3.46
C LYS A 39 1.84 10.86 2.88
N LEU A 40 1.90 10.52 1.61
CA LEU A 40 0.87 9.75 0.91
C LEU A 40 1.49 8.46 0.40
N ILE A 41 0.78 7.37 0.58
CA ILE A 41 1.25 6.03 0.21
C ILE A 41 0.30 5.44 -0.83
N TRP A 42 0.87 4.99 -1.94
CA TRP A 42 0.13 4.26 -2.96
C TRP A 42 -0.16 2.84 -2.46
N VAL A 43 -1.44 2.47 -2.52
CA VAL A 43 -1.90 1.12 -2.14
C VAL A 43 -2.48 0.46 -3.38
N GLU A 44 -1.92 -0.67 -3.77
CA GLU A 44 -2.44 -1.46 -4.89
C GLU A 44 -3.53 -2.40 -4.38
N TRP A 45 -4.76 -2.09 -4.76
CA TRP A 45 -5.93 -2.88 -4.40
C TRP A 45 -6.17 -4.02 -5.39
N THR A 46 -5.98 -3.73 -6.69
CA THR A 46 -6.08 -4.69 -7.77
C THR A 46 -4.85 -4.51 -8.67
N GLY A 47 -4.23 -5.60 -9.09
CA GLY A 47 -3.06 -5.59 -9.94
C GLY A 47 -3.38 -5.37 -11.41
N ARG A 48 -2.33 -5.23 -12.24
CA ARG A 48 -2.44 -4.86 -13.66
C ARG A 48 -3.36 -5.75 -14.48
N SER A 49 -3.37 -7.04 -14.21
CA SER A 49 -4.16 -8.02 -14.96
C SER A 49 -5.51 -8.29 -14.31
N GLY A 50 -5.92 -7.49 -13.34
CA GLY A 50 -7.17 -7.67 -12.62
C GLY A 50 -7.08 -8.65 -11.44
N HIS A 51 -5.89 -9.18 -11.17
CA HIS A 51 -5.66 -10.03 -10.00
C HIS A 51 -5.61 -9.21 -8.72
N VAL A 52 -5.73 -9.88 -7.59
CA VAL A 52 -5.66 -9.27 -6.27
C VAL A 52 -4.34 -8.51 -6.12
N GLY A 53 -4.40 -7.24 -5.72
CA GLY A 53 -3.22 -6.42 -5.42
C GLY A 53 -2.58 -6.84 -4.10
N TRP A 54 -1.36 -6.30 -3.84
CA TRP A 54 -0.62 -6.70 -2.65
C TRP A 54 -1.37 -6.37 -1.34
N ALA A 55 -2.21 -5.34 -1.33
CA ALA A 55 -2.95 -4.97 -0.12
C ALA A 55 -3.94 -6.05 0.33
N ARG A 56 -4.35 -6.94 -0.58
CA ARG A 56 -5.30 -8.03 -0.30
C ARG A 56 -4.69 -9.42 -0.44
N SER A 57 -3.37 -9.52 -0.57
CA SER A 57 -2.67 -10.79 -0.72
C SER A 57 -2.66 -11.55 0.60
N LYS A 58 -3.38 -12.66 0.68
CA LYS A 58 -3.57 -13.41 1.93
C LYS A 58 -2.30 -14.08 2.47
N LYS A 59 -1.28 -14.27 1.63
CA LYS A 59 0.00 -14.85 2.05
C LYS A 59 0.97 -13.80 2.60
N LEU A 60 0.62 -12.52 2.49
CA LEU A 60 1.45 -11.42 2.94
C LEU A 60 1.02 -10.98 4.34
N ASP A 61 1.96 -11.03 5.29
CA ASP A 61 1.68 -10.66 6.69
C ASP A 61 1.88 -9.18 6.97
N TYR A 62 2.97 -8.60 6.45
CA TYR A 62 3.33 -7.20 6.69
C TYR A 62 3.77 -6.51 5.40
N VAL A 63 3.58 -5.20 5.37
CA VAL A 63 4.18 -4.32 4.36
C VAL A 63 5.08 -3.35 5.09
N ALA A 64 6.32 -3.22 4.61
CA ALA A 64 7.31 -2.29 5.16
C ALA A 64 7.45 -1.11 4.21
N PHE A 65 6.99 0.06 4.61
CA PHE A 65 7.08 1.28 3.81
C PHE A 65 8.32 2.07 4.20
N GLU A 66 9.23 2.27 3.24
CA GLU A 66 10.41 3.10 3.45
C GLU A 66 9.98 4.56 3.64
N MET A 67 10.43 5.18 4.74
CA MET A 67 10.14 6.56 5.06
C MET A 67 11.37 7.44 4.80
N LEU A 68 11.16 8.73 4.62
CA LEU A 68 12.27 9.68 4.41
C LEU A 68 13.25 9.71 5.58
N SER A 69 12.79 9.36 6.78
CA SER A 69 13.62 9.29 7.99
C SER A 69 14.59 8.12 8.00
N LYS A 70 14.64 7.30 6.95
CA LYS A 70 15.44 6.07 6.86
C LYS A 70 14.93 4.95 7.75
N HIS A 71 13.72 5.08 8.30
CA HIS A 71 13.01 4.03 8.99
C HIS A 71 12.02 3.37 8.05
N PHE A 72 11.54 2.19 8.43
CA PHE A 72 10.44 1.53 7.76
C PHE A 72 9.21 1.58 8.65
N LEU A 73 8.09 1.98 8.08
CA LEU A 73 6.80 1.86 8.74
C LEU A 73 6.28 0.44 8.47
N MET A 74 6.27 -0.38 9.52
CA MET A 74 5.78 -1.76 9.44
C MET A 74 4.27 -1.76 9.66
N VAL A 75 3.52 -2.23 8.69
CA VAL A 75 2.06 -2.25 8.72
C VAL A 75 1.57 -3.67 8.50
N LYS A 76 0.73 -4.16 9.42
CA LYS A 76 0.10 -5.47 9.25
C LYS A 76 -0.86 -5.40 8.06
N ARG A 77 -0.64 -6.26 7.07
CA ARG A 77 -1.40 -6.19 5.81
C ARG A 77 -2.92 -6.29 6.03
N GLN A 78 -3.35 -7.18 6.90
CA GLN A 78 -4.79 -7.34 7.17
C GLN A 78 -5.40 -6.07 7.77
N GLU A 79 -4.67 -5.38 8.65
CA GLU A 79 -5.13 -4.11 9.22
C GLU A 79 -5.23 -3.03 8.15
N LEU A 80 -4.28 -3.01 7.22
CA LEU A 80 -4.32 -2.10 6.07
C LEU A 80 -5.54 -2.39 5.18
N GLU A 81 -5.77 -3.66 4.87
CA GLU A 81 -6.94 -4.07 4.07
C GLU A 81 -8.24 -3.63 4.75
N ASP A 82 -8.38 -3.88 6.05
CA ASP A 82 -9.57 -3.54 6.82
C ASP A 82 -9.80 -2.02 6.88
N PHE A 83 -8.73 -1.25 6.91
CA PHE A 83 -8.80 0.22 6.90
C PHE A 83 -9.22 0.76 5.53
N VAL A 84 -8.66 0.21 4.46
CA VAL A 84 -8.84 0.71 3.10
C VAL A 84 -10.16 0.27 2.47
N ALA A 85 -10.61 -0.95 2.74
CA ALA A 85 -11.81 -1.51 2.11
C ALA A 85 -13.05 -0.63 2.20
N PRO A 86 -13.44 -0.09 3.37
CA PRO A 86 -14.62 0.78 3.45
C PRO A 86 -14.45 2.10 2.69
N LEU A 87 -13.21 2.63 2.63
CA LEU A 87 -12.93 3.86 1.89
C LEU A 87 -13.13 3.65 0.38
N ILE A 88 -12.63 2.54 -0.14
CA ILE A 88 -12.79 2.19 -1.55
C ILE A 88 -14.27 1.98 -1.87
N LYS A 89 -14.99 1.26 -1.02
CA LYS A 89 -16.41 1.01 -1.22
C LYS A 89 -17.21 2.31 -1.28
N LYS A 90 -16.91 3.24 -0.37
CA LYS A 90 -17.55 4.56 -0.30
C LYS A 90 -17.30 5.41 -1.55
N ASN A 91 -16.09 5.34 -2.09
CA ASN A 91 -15.66 6.21 -3.19
C ASN A 91 -15.66 5.52 -4.57
N ARG A 92 -16.10 4.27 -4.65
CA ARG A 92 -16.13 3.56 -5.93
C ARG A 92 -17.02 4.30 -6.93
N GLY A 93 -16.48 4.50 -8.13
CA GLY A 93 -17.18 5.22 -9.19
C GLY A 93 -16.94 6.73 -9.22
N ILE A 94 -16.32 7.28 -8.17
CA ILE A 94 -15.91 8.69 -8.16
C ILE A 94 -14.58 8.81 -8.91
N ARG A 95 -14.51 9.70 -9.90
CA ARG A 95 -13.28 9.94 -10.64
C ARG A 95 -12.41 10.96 -9.90
N PRO A 96 -11.10 10.76 -9.84
CA PRO A 96 -10.22 11.76 -9.26
C PRO A 96 -10.20 13.02 -10.12
N ASN A 97 -10.19 14.19 -9.48
CA ASN A 97 -10.11 15.48 -10.18
C ASN A 97 -8.73 15.67 -10.83
N THR A 98 -7.70 15.12 -10.21
CA THR A 98 -6.31 15.15 -10.71
C THR A 98 -5.67 13.80 -10.42
N GLY A 99 -4.50 13.57 -10.97
CA GLY A 99 -3.73 12.35 -10.68
C GLY A 99 -3.25 12.24 -9.23
N THR A 100 -3.48 13.30 -8.42
CA THR A 100 -3.03 13.36 -7.02
C THR A 100 -4.14 13.80 -6.08
N ASP A 101 -5.39 13.52 -6.43
CA ASP A 101 -6.53 13.80 -5.55
C ASP A 101 -6.32 13.07 -4.22
N ALA A 102 -6.23 13.83 -3.15
CA ALA A 102 -5.85 13.30 -1.82
C ALA A 102 -7.01 12.72 -1.03
N ARG A 103 -8.19 12.57 -1.64
CA ARG A 103 -9.31 11.92 -0.93
C ARG A 103 -9.05 10.44 -0.79
N ASP A 104 -9.07 9.96 0.45
CA ASP A 104 -8.83 8.56 0.75
C ASP A 104 -9.84 7.64 0.06
N GLY A 105 -9.35 6.57 -0.56
CA GLY A 105 -10.19 5.58 -1.21
C GLY A 105 -10.61 5.91 -2.64
N ILE A 106 -10.22 7.06 -3.19
CA ILE A 106 -10.41 7.36 -4.61
C ILE A 106 -9.55 6.39 -5.42
N ILE A 107 -10.15 5.78 -6.44
CA ILE A 107 -9.48 4.77 -7.25
C ILE A 107 -8.85 5.42 -8.48
N TYR A 108 -7.56 5.17 -8.66
CA TYR A 108 -6.78 5.55 -9.83
C TYR A 108 -6.49 4.30 -10.65
N THR A 109 -6.61 4.41 -11.96
CA THR A 109 -6.33 3.31 -12.88
C THR A 109 -5.36 3.81 -13.95
N ARG A 110 -4.27 3.06 -14.17
CA ARG A 110 -3.32 3.38 -15.24
C ARG A 110 -3.90 2.99 -16.58
N ALA A 111 -3.60 3.78 -17.62
CA ALA A 111 -4.10 3.53 -18.98
C ALA A 111 -3.75 2.11 -19.43
N LYS A 112 -4.73 1.41 -20.05
CA LYS A 112 -4.60 0.04 -20.59
C LYS A 112 -4.42 -1.04 -19.53
N ASN A 113 -4.44 -0.71 -18.24
CA ASN A 113 -4.36 -1.69 -17.15
C ASN A 113 -5.71 -1.86 -16.49
N LYS A 114 -5.89 -2.99 -15.81
CA LYS A 114 -7.07 -3.26 -14.99
C LYS A 114 -6.81 -3.00 -13.52
N ASP A 115 -5.72 -2.29 -13.23
CA ASP A 115 -5.32 -2.05 -11.85
C ASP A 115 -6.22 -1.03 -11.14
N GLU A 116 -6.23 -1.13 -9.82
CA GLU A 116 -6.88 -0.18 -8.95
C GLU A 116 -5.88 0.22 -7.88
N LEU A 117 -5.55 1.50 -7.83
CA LEU A 117 -4.62 2.08 -6.87
C LEU A 117 -5.35 3.15 -6.08
N THR A 118 -4.98 3.35 -4.83
CA THR A 118 -5.49 4.46 -4.05
C THR A 118 -4.36 5.08 -3.23
N LEU A 119 -4.55 6.32 -2.80
CA LEU A 119 -3.60 7.04 -1.94
C LEU A 119 -4.16 7.09 -0.52
N ILE A 120 -3.32 6.73 0.44
CA ILE A 120 -3.66 6.75 1.86
C ILE A 120 -2.62 7.60 2.58
N LYS A 121 -3.05 8.37 3.58
CA LYS A 121 -2.13 9.16 4.39
C LYS A 121 -1.33 8.24 5.31
N SER A 122 -0.01 8.38 5.30
CA SER A 122 0.86 7.59 6.19
C SER A 122 0.53 7.85 7.66
N GLU A 123 0.13 9.06 8.01
CA GLU A 123 -0.27 9.39 9.39
C GLU A 123 -1.43 8.52 9.89
N ASP A 124 -2.33 8.11 9.01
CA ASP A 124 -3.43 7.21 9.38
C ASP A 124 -2.92 5.79 9.61
N LEU A 125 -1.94 5.35 8.82
CA LEU A 125 -1.36 4.01 8.95
C LEU A 125 -0.56 3.84 10.24
N VAL A 126 0.06 4.91 10.73
CA VAL A 126 0.80 4.90 12.01
C VAL A 126 -0.12 4.53 13.18
N PHE A 127 -1.38 4.87 13.11
CA PHE A 127 -2.35 4.59 14.17
C PHE A 127 -3.00 3.21 14.09
N LEU A 128 -2.70 2.42 13.06
CA LEU A 128 -3.20 1.03 13.03
C LEU A 128 -2.59 0.24 14.19
N PRO A 129 -3.37 -0.66 14.83
CA PRO A 129 -2.97 -1.25 16.12
C PRO A 129 -1.60 -1.92 16.17
N SER A 130 -1.19 -2.59 15.08
CA SER A 130 0.08 -3.32 15.05
C SER A 130 1.18 -2.60 14.29
N SER A 131 0.98 -1.34 13.90
CA SER A 131 2.00 -0.57 13.17
C SER A 131 3.11 -0.09 14.10
N TYR A 132 4.34 -0.09 13.59
CA TYR A 132 5.50 0.44 14.32
C TYR A 132 6.59 0.90 13.34
N LEU A 133 7.51 1.73 13.83
CA LEU A 133 8.68 2.13 13.07
C LEU A 133 9.84 1.18 13.38
N PHE A 134 10.48 0.76 12.33
CA PHE A 134 11.63 -0.17 12.43
C PHE A 134 12.92 0.53 12.01
#